data_6a906ab070c37a3e03b41520d4b10f9f
#
_entry.id   6a906ab070c37a3e03b41520d4b10f9f
#
_cell.length_a   1.000
_cell.length_b   1.000
_cell.length_c   1.000
_cell.angle_alpha   90.00
_cell.angle_beta   90.00
_cell.angle_gamma   90.00
#
_symmetry.space_group_name_H-M   'P 1'
#
loop_
_entity.id
_entity.type
_entity.pdbx_description
1 polymer ?
#
loop_
_entity_poly.entity_id
_entity_poly.type
_entity_poly.pdbx_seq_one_letter_code
_entity_poly.pdbx_strand_id
1 'polypeptide(L)'
;MARLERIAGELTSRYGYRPIETPLFEQAAVFERGLGEVTDVIEKELFLLAPREEDGERWALRPEPTAGIVRAYVQHGMKTWPQPVKLTMIGPMFRYDRPQAGRYREFWQFDVEAIGDPGPAVDAEIIELAARFYREAGLEDVVIQLNSIGDPVCRPAYVEELTAYYRAHAAELPPLERARLERNPLRILDSKAEAVAALNAAAPKAIDRLCDACAAHFAGVRAHLHALNVPYMLEPRLVRGLDYYTRTAFEVYPVGAVGQQSAIGGGGRYDGLVELLGGKPTPGIGFGIGLDRVLLALEAARVAAPEEGTPVAVVVGSDPGDTLTRLRIATALRDAGLAARAELGERKLGKQLEAAARDGAHFAVIIGDELSGGHVQLRDLEAGTQRAVPVASLARELERASRTHRHGLPAASATAAAGATTNPDVDANGGGT
;
A
#
# COMPACT_ATOMS: atom_id res chain seq x y z
N MET A 1 -4.14 -9.77 1.38
CA MET A 1 -3.31 -9.37 0.22
C MET A 1 -4.19 -9.13 -1.00
N ALA A 2 -4.90 -10.13 -1.55
CA ALA A 2 -5.71 -10.01 -2.78
C ALA A 2 -6.67 -8.80 -2.82
N ARG A 3 -7.28 -8.44 -1.68
CA ARG A 3 -8.12 -7.23 -1.58
C ARG A 3 -7.32 -5.95 -1.84
N LEU A 4 -6.12 -5.82 -1.29
CA LEU A 4 -5.28 -4.64 -1.49
C LEU A 4 -4.83 -4.53 -2.95
N GLU A 5 -4.46 -5.65 -3.56
CA GLU A 5 -4.09 -5.73 -4.98
C GLU A 5 -5.26 -5.32 -5.88
N ARG A 6 -6.48 -5.79 -5.58
CA ARG A 6 -7.69 -5.41 -6.32
C ARG A 6 -7.98 -3.91 -6.17
N ILE A 7 -7.94 -3.36 -4.95
CA ILE A 7 -8.13 -1.92 -4.71
C ILE A 7 -7.10 -1.11 -5.49
N ALA A 8 -5.81 -1.50 -5.43
CA ALA A 8 -4.73 -0.81 -6.13
C ALA A 8 -4.95 -0.83 -7.66
N GLY A 9 -5.31 -1.99 -8.23
CA GLY A 9 -5.58 -2.14 -9.67
C GLY A 9 -6.79 -1.32 -10.14
N GLU A 10 -7.90 -1.37 -9.41
CA GLU A 10 -9.10 -0.59 -9.71
C GLU A 10 -8.83 0.92 -9.59
N LEU A 11 -8.08 1.32 -8.55
CA LEU A 11 -7.72 2.71 -8.31
C LEU A 11 -6.85 3.24 -9.44
N THR A 12 -5.73 2.58 -9.74
CA THR A 12 -4.78 3.02 -10.77
C THR A 12 -5.41 3.09 -12.15
N SER A 13 -6.33 2.16 -12.47
CA SER A 13 -7.11 2.20 -13.70
C SER A 13 -7.95 3.49 -13.82
N ARG A 14 -8.57 3.96 -12.72
CA ARG A 14 -9.34 5.22 -12.69
C ARG A 14 -8.48 6.46 -12.94
N TYR A 15 -7.16 6.41 -12.63
CA TYR A 15 -6.20 7.49 -12.88
C TYR A 15 -5.47 7.34 -14.22
N GLY A 16 -5.80 6.30 -15.01
CA GLY A 16 -5.21 6.06 -16.33
C GLY A 16 -3.80 5.48 -16.29
N TYR A 17 -3.38 4.86 -15.18
CA TYR A 17 -2.13 4.13 -15.10
C TYR A 17 -2.24 2.78 -15.81
N ARG A 18 -1.17 2.40 -16.50
CA ARG A 18 -1.05 1.13 -17.20
C ARG A 18 -0.21 0.16 -16.37
N PRO A 19 -0.65 -1.09 -16.21
CA PRO A 19 0.16 -2.08 -15.51
C PRO A 19 1.44 -2.37 -16.29
N ILE A 20 2.54 -2.51 -15.55
CA ILE A 20 3.83 -3.00 -16.04
C ILE A 20 4.36 -4.05 -15.07
N GLU A 21 5.05 -5.05 -15.60
CA GLU A 21 5.77 -6.02 -14.81
C GLU A 21 7.23 -6.06 -15.28
N THR A 22 8.16 -5.82 -14.37
CA THR A 22 9.59 -5.96 -14.62
C THR A 22 10.07 -7.34 -14.16
N PRO A 23 11.16 -7.88 -14.72
CA PRO A 23 11.73 -9.14 -14.24
C PRO A 23 12.03 -9.11 -12.73
N LEU A 24 11.93 -10.28 -12.06
CA LEU A 24 12.30 -10.42 -10.63
C LEU A 24 13.80 -10.19 -10.40
N PHE A 25 14.61 -10.48 -11.39
CA PHE A 25 16.04 -10.25 -11.37
C PHE A 25 16.46 -9.38 -12.56
N GLU A 26 17.47 -8.55 -12.36
CA GLU A 26 17.95 -7.58 -13.31
C GLU A 26 19.48 -7.48 -13.18
N GLN A 27 20.17 -6.91 -14.15
CA GLN A 27 21.58 -6.58 -14.00
C GLN A 27 21.77 -5.69 -12.76
N ALA A 28 22.69 -6.06 -11.86
CA ALA A 28 22.95 -5.31 -10.63
C ALA A 28 23.26 -3.83 -10.91
N ALA A 29 23.93 -3.55 -12.05
CA ALA A 29 24.26 -2.20 -12.50
C ALA A 29 23.02 -1.29 -12.70
N VAL A 30 21.83 -1.84 -12.96
CA VAL A 30 20.60 -1.04 -13.06
C VAL A 30 20.24 -0.45 -11.69
N PHE A 31 20.35 -1.26 -10.64
CA PHE A 31 20.08 -0.82 -9.28
C PHE A 31 21.24 0.04 -8.72
N GLU A 32 22.48 -0.35 -8.96
CA GLU A 32 23.68 0.39 -8.51
C GLU A 32 23.71 1.82 -9.07
N ARG A 33 23.41 2.00 -10.35
CA ARG A 33 23.31 3.34 -10.98
C ARG A 33 22.08 4.10 -10.53
N GLY A 34 20.92 3.41 -10.45
CA GLY A 34 19.65 4.04 -10.15
C GLY A 34 19.53 4.49 -8.69
N LEU A 35 19.98 3.67 -7.73
CA LEU A 35 19.78 3.93 -6.30
C LEU A 35 20.89 4.75 -5.65
N GLY A 36 22.05 4.91 -6.32
CA GLY A 36 23.25 5.55 -5.78
C GLY A 36 24.19 4.55 -5.07
N GLU A 37 25.49 4.70 -5.31
CA GLU A 37 26.52 3.76 -4.84
C GLU A 37 26.62 3.66 -3.31
N VAL A 38 26.17 4.68 -2.56
CA VAL A 38 26.34 4.82 -1.10
C VAL A 38 25.01 4.66 -0.35
N THR A 39 24.08 3.90 -0.89
CA THR A 39 22.81 3.62 -0.18
C THR A 39 22.88 2.30 0.59
N ASP A 40 22.20 2.23 1.76
CA ASP A 40 22.12 0.98 2.53
C ASP A 40 21.56 -0.17 1.70
N VAL A 41 20.65 0.12 0.77
CA VAL A 41 20.05 -0.87 -0.14
C VAL A 41 21.11 -1.51 -1.02
N ILE A 42 22.02 -0.72 -1.60
CA ILE A 42 23.09 -1.24 -2.48
C ILE A 42 24.22 -1.87 -1.68
N GLU A 43 24.68 -1.21 -0.60
CA GLU A 43 25.84 -1.70 0.18
C GLU A 43 25.54 -2.99 0.96
N LYS A 44 24.30 -3.20 1.44
CA LYS A 44 24.00 -4.22 2.45
C LYS A 44 22.76 -5.06 2.16
N GLU A 45 21.78 -4.56 1.41
CA GLU A 45 20.46 -5.18 1.29
C GLU A 45 20.21 -5.82 -0.08
N LEU A 46 21.10 -5.62 -1.06
CA LEU A 46 20.91 -6.19 -2.39
C LEU A 46 21.19 -7.71 -2.38
N PHE A 47 20.21 -8.51 -2.83
CA PHE A 47 20.43 -9.92 -3.11
C PHE A 47 21.13 -10.10 -4.44
N LEU A 48 22.42 -10.43 -4.40
CA LEU A 48 23.19 -10.75 -5.59
C LEU A 48 23.06 -12.26 -5.90
N LEU A 49 22.85 -12.58 -7.17
CA LEU A 49 22.88 -13.96 -7.64
C LEU A 49 24.35 -14.39 -7.84
N ALA A 50 24.63 -15.64 -7.53
CA ALA A 50 25.96 -16.20 -7.79
C ALA A 50 26.28 -16.14 -9.30
N PRO A 51 27.40 -15.55 -9.71
CA PRO A 51 27.79 -15.50 -11.11
C PRO A 51 28.05 -16.92 -11.64
N ARG A 52 27.69 -17.17 -12.89
CA ARG A 52 27.99 -18.47 -13.55
C ARG A 52 29.44 -18.60 -13.98
N GLU A 53 30.07 -17.47 -14.29
CA GLU A 53 31.45 -17.34 -14.73
C GLU A 53 32.14 -16.30 -13.85
N GLU A 54 33.46 -16.44 -13.62
CA GLU A 54 34.22 -15.64 -12.66
C GLU A 54 34.19 -14.13 -13.01
N ASP A 55 34.14 -13.80 -14.32
CA ASP A 55 34.07 -12.43 -14.84
C ASP A 55 32.67 -12.11 -15.45
N GLY A 56 31.63 -12.90 -15.08
CA GLY A 56 30.28 -12.81 -15.62
C GLY A 56 29.51 -11.57 -15.13
N GLU A 57 28.46 -11.22 -15.88
CA GLU A 57 27.52 -10.17 -15.48
C GLU A 57 26.94 -10.45 -14.09
N ARG A 58 26.90 -9.40 -13.26
CA ARG A 58 26.31 -9.49 -11.91
C ARG A 58 24.80 -9.24 -12.01
N TRP A 59 24.03 -10.18 -11.48
CA TRP A 59 22.58 -10.11 -11.43
C TRP A 59 22.12 -9.97 -9.98
N ALA A 60 21.00 -9.28 -9.79
CA ALA A 60 20.41 -9.05 -8.47
C ALA A 60 18.89 -9.26 -8.51
N LEU A 61 18.30 -9.70 -7.41
CA LEU A 61 16.87 -9.61 -7.23
C LEU A 61 16.47 -8.14 -7.03
N ARG A 62 15.35 -7.74 -7.61
CA ARG A 62 14.87 -6.34 -7.55
C ARG A 62 14.58 -5.91 -6.10
N PRO A 63 15.25 -4.89 -5.57
CA PRO A 63 15.00 -4.37 -4.22
C PRO A 63 13.87 -3.32 -4.19
N GLU A 64 13.49 -2.81 -5.36
CA GLU A 64 12.44 -1.83 -5.64
C GLU A 64 12.14 -1.85 -7.14
N PRO A 65 10.99 -1.35 -7.63
CA PRO A 65 10.64 -1.47 -9.04
C PRO A 65 11.04 -0.27 -9.89
N THR A 66 11.23 0.94 -9.31
CA THR A 66 11.40 2.20 -10.04
C THR A 66 12.54 2.15 -11.05
N ALA A 67 13.74 1.67 -10.65
CA ALA A 67 14.89 1.54 -11.55
C ALA A 67 14.59 0.60 -12.72
N GLY A 68 13.92 -0.54 -12.45
CA GLY A 68 13.50 -1.49 -13.48
C GLY A 68 12.45 -0.90 -14.43
N ILE A 69 11.49 -0.14 -13.93
CA ILE A 69 10.47 0.56 -14.73
C ILE A 69 11.11 1.63 -15.60
N VAL A 70 12.03 2.44 -15.05
CA VAL A 70 12.75 3.48 -15.80
C VAL A 70 13.66 2.85 -16.87
N ARG A 71 14.33 1.74 -16.55
CA ARG A 71 15.10 0.98 -17.57
C ARG A 71 14.18 0.51 -18.70
N ALA A 72 13.00 -0.02 -18.39
CA ALA A 72 12.01 -0.42 -19.39
C ALA A 72 11.50 0.79 -20.20
N TYR A 73 11.24 1.93 -19.56
CA TYR A 73 10.87 3.18 -20.23
C TYR A 73 11.89 3.59 -21.30
N VAL A 74 13.18 3.54 -20.96
CA VAL A 74 14.28 3.86 -21.89
C VAL A 74 14.38 2.82 -22.99
N GLN A 75 14.45 1.53 -22.63
CA GLN A 75 14.68 0.41 -23.55
C GLN A 75 13.58 0.27 -24.60
N HIS A 76 12.32 0.46 -24.21
CA HIS A 76 11.18 0.32 -25.09
C HIS A 76 10.73 1.63 -25.76
N GLY A 77 11.52 2.71 -25.60
CA GLY A 77 11.24 3.98 -26.26
C GLY A 77 9.91 4.62 -25.85
N MET A 78 9.46 4.42 -24.60
CA MET A 78 8.18 4.91 -24.11
C MET A 78 8.08 6.44 -24.10
N LYS A 79 9.22 7.16 -24.26
CA LYS A 79 9.23 8.62 -24.48
C LYS A 79 8.38 9.08 -25.69
N THR A 80 8.08 8.16 -26.61
CA THR A 80 7.21 8.43 -27.78
C THR A 80 5.72 8.27 -27.50
N TRP A 81 5.39 7.77 -26.33
CA TRP A 81 3.98 7.66 -25.90
C TRP A 81 3.45 9.02 -25.43
N PRO A 82 2.11 9.19 -25.33
CA PRO A 82 1.56 10.36 -24.67
C PRO A 82 2.13 10.56 -23.27
N GLN A 83 2.55 11.80 -22.96
CA GLN A 83 3.18 12.16 -21.70
C GLN A 83 2.17 12.79 -20.74
N PRO A 84 2.34 12.65 -19.41
CA PRO A 84 3.30 11.73 -18.78
C PRO A 84 2.94 10.26 -19.01
N VAL A 85 3.96 9.40 -19.13
CA VAL A 85 3.76 7.96 -19.13
C VAL A 85 3.45 7.52 -17.71
N LYS A 86 2.25 7.00 -17.49
CA LYS A 86 1.74 6.56 -16.20
C LYS A 86 1.78 5.04 -16.10
N LEU A 87 2.58 4.51 -15.20
CA LEU A 87 2.79 3.07 -15.01
C LEU A 87 2.54 2.67 -13.56
N THR A 88 2.02 1.46 -13.36
CA THR A 88 1.80 0.89 -12.04
C THR A 88 2.28 -0.54 -11.99
N MET A 89 2.80 -0.95 -10.85
CA MET A 89 3.26 -2.31 -10.60
C MET A 89 2.83 -2.77 -9.21
N ILE A 90 2.43 -4.04 -9.12
CA ILE A 90 2.20 -4.71 -7.84
C ILE A 90 2.98 -6.02 -7.89
N GLY A 91 3.84 -6.25 -6.91
CA GLY A 91 4.62 -7.48 -6.92
C GLY A 91 5.65 -7.57 -5.80
N PRO A 92 6.38 -8.71 -5.73
CA PRO A 92 7.38 -8.95 -4.70
C PRO A 92 8.66 -8.19 -4.98
N MET A 93 9.26 -7.68 -3.90
CA MET A 93 10.58 -7.05 -3.83
C MET A 93 11.45 -7.80 -2.83
N PHE A 94 12.76 -7.67 -2.96
CA PHE A 94 13.72 -8.49 -2.20
C PHE A 94 14.80 -7.62 -1.58
N ARG A 95 14.94 -7.65 -0.24
CA ARG A 95 16.01 -6.96 0.49
C ARG A 95 16.60 -7.84 1.57
N TYR A 96 17.91 -7.91 1.64
CA TYR A 96 18.62 -8.65 2.67
C TYR A 96 18.66 -7.87 3.99
N ASP A 97 17.47 -7.52 4.49
CA ASP A 97 17.32 -6.80 5.76
C ASP A 97 17.24 -7.77 6.95
N ARG A 98 17.42 -7.23 8.15
CA ARG A 98 17.20 -8.01 9.38
C ARG A 98 15.69 -8.22 9.56
N PRO A 99 15.23 -9.49 9.62
CA PRO A 99 13.81 -9.77 9.73
C PRO A 99 13.22 -9.21 11.03
N GLN A 100 12.12 -8.48 10.89
CA GLN A 100 11.31 -7.97 12.00
C GLN A 100 9.90 -7.67 11.48
N ALA A 101 8.95 -7.37 12.37
CA ALA A 101 7.58 -7.05 11.96
C ALA A 101 7.57 -5.91 10.93
N GLY A 102 6.98 -6.16 9.76
CA GLY A 102 6.92 -5.22 8.64
C GLY A 102 8.24 -5.02 7.87
N ARG A 103 9.26 -5.85 8.13
CA ARG A 103 10.49 -5.95 7.33
C ARG A 103 10.80 -7.42 7.03
N TYR A 104 10.46 -7.83 5.84
CA TYR A 104 10.70 -9.17 5.32
C TYR A 104 11.76 -9.11 4.23
N ARG A 105 12.42 -10.23 3.97
CA ARG A 105 13.40 -10.34 2.88
C ARG A 105 12.74 -10.41 1.51
N GLU A 106 11.53 -10.95 1.45
CA GLU A 106 10.59 -10.82 0.37
C GLU A 106 9.36 -10.10 0.91
N PHE A 107 8.93 -9.03 0.24
CA PHE A 107 7.79 -8.22 0.64
C PHE A 107 7.09 -7.69 -0.60
N TRP A 108 5.80 -7.42 -0.48
CA TRP A 108 5.00 -6.93 -1.61
C TRP A 108 4.88 -5.42 -1.59
N GLN A 109 5.08 -4.83 -2.77
CA GLN A 109 4.85 -3.40 -2.99
C GLN A 109 3.76 -3.15 -4.01
N PHE A 110 3.07 -2.03 -3.83
CA PHE A 110 2.25 -1.35 -4.81
C PHE A 110 2.97 -0.06 -5.17
N ASP A 111 3.33 0.09 -6.45
CA ASP A 111 4.14 1.17 -6.97
C ASP A 111 3.43 1.87 -8.12
N VAL A 112 3.65 3.16 -8.20
CA VAL A 112 3.07 4.04 -9.21
C VAL A 112 4.14 5.02 -9.68
N GLU A 113 4.30 5.17 -11.00
CA GLU A 113 5.30 6.03 -11.62
C GLU A 113 4.66 6.89 -12.71
N ALA A 114 4.91 8.20 -12.66
CA ALA A 114 4.56 9.16 -13.71
C ALA A 114 5.83 9.79 -14.27
N ILE A 115 6.16 9.50 -15.53
CA ILE A 115 7.43 9.87 -16.17
C ILE A 115 7.12 10.82 -17.31
N GLY A 116 7.75 12.02 -17.32
CA GLY A 116 7.66 12.97 -18.43
C GLY A 116 7.01 14.32 -18.12
N ASP A 117 6.51 14.54 -16.89
CA ASP A 117 5.92 15.81 -16.48
C ASP A 117 6.75 16.50 -15.39
N PRO A 118 7.28 17.71 -15.62
CA PRO A 118 8.04 18.47 -14.62
C PRO A 118 7.15 19.25 -13.65
N GLY A 119 5.84 19.32 -13.87
CA GLY A 119 4.92 20.19 -13.15
C GLY A 119 4.56 19.72 -11.75
N PRO A 120 4.15 20.64 -10.85
CA PRO A 120 3.76 20.30 -9.48
C PRO A 120 2.40 19.58 -9.38
N ALA A 121 1.59 19.64 -10.44
CA ALA A 121 0.25 19.04 -10.44
C ALA A 121 0.33 17.50 -10.42
N VAL A 122 1.27 16.91 -11.16
CA VAL A 122 1.47 15.47 -11.14
C VAL A 122 1.99 14.98 -9.78
N ASP A 123 2.80 15.79 -9.08
CA ASP A 123 3.24 15.46 -7.72
C ASP A 123 2.04 15.37 -6.77
N ALA A 124 1.13 16.34 -6.86
CA ALA A 124 -0.08 16.35 -6.05
C ALA A 124 -1.03 15.20 -6.40
N GLU A 125 -1.14 14.82 -7.69
CA GLU A 125 -1.93 13.64 -8.12
C GLU A 125 -1.36 12.35 -7.52
N ILE A 126 -0.04 12.16 -7.55
CA ILE A 126 0.66 11.01 -6.97
C ILE A 126 0.40 10.89 -5.47
N ILE A 127 0.50 12.00 -4.74
CA ILE A 127 0.26 12.03 -3.29
C ILE A 127 -1.23 11.78 -2.98
N GLU A 128 -2.14 12.36 -3.76
CA GLU A 128 -3.58 12.15 -3.61
C GLU A 128 -3.96 10.69 -3.89
N LEU A 129 -3.39 10.08 -4.94
CA LEU A 129 -3.61 8.67 -5.25
C LEU A 129 -3.17 7.77 -4.10
N ALA A 130 -1.99 8.04 -3.51
CA ALA A 130 -1.51 7.31 -2.34
C ALA A 130 -2.47 7.48 -1.14
N ALA A 131 -2.92 8.70 -0.84
CA ALA A 131 -3.87 8.97 0.24
C ALA A 131 -5.21 8.23 0.01
N ARG A 132 -5.69 8.23 -1.22
CA ARG A 132 -6.92 7.54 -1.61
C ARG A 132 -6.82 6.03 -1.48
N PHE A 133 -5.68 5.45 -1.83
CA PHE A 133 -5.43 4.02 -1.64
C PHE A 133 -5.60 3.60 -0.17
N TYR A 134 -4.99 4.32 0.77
CA TYR A 134 -5.13 4.02 2.20
C TYR A 134 -6.58 4.12 2.67
N ARG A 135 -7.28 5.16 2.27
CA ARG A 135 -8.69 5.36 2.60
C ARG A 135 -9.58 4.23 2.04
N GLU A 136 -9.41 3.84 0.77
CA GLU A 136 -10.17 2.74 0.16
C GLU A 136 -9.78 1.36 0.75
N ALA A 137 -8.55 1.22 1.24
CA ALA A 137 -8.13 0.04 2.00
C ALA A 137 -8.78 -0.03 3.41
N GLY A 138 -9.27 1.10 3.94
CA GLY A 138 -9.88 1.20 5.27
C GLY A 138 -8.96 1.82 6.33
N LEU A 139 -7.81 2.41 5.93
CA LEU A 139 -6.94 3.19 6.80
C LEU A 139 -7.25 4.68 6.61
N GLU A 140 -8.22 5.20 7.38
CA GLU A 140 -8.62 6.61 7.30
C GLU A 140 -7.63 7.53 8.03
N ASP A 141 -7.05 7.03 9.12
CA ASP A 141 -6.16 7.79 10.00
C ASP A 141 -4.68 7.60 9.60
N VAL A 142 -4.26 8.28 8.52
CA VAL A 142 -2.86 8.35 8.09
C VAL A 142 -2.35 9.79 8.06
N VAL A 143 -1.06 9.97 8.32
CA VAL A 143 -0.35 11.25 8.21
C VAL A 143 0.60 11.21 7.02
N ILE A 144 0.46 12.14 6.12
CA ILE A 144 1.39 12.38 5.02
C ILE A 144 2.40 13.41 5.48
N GLN A 145 3.66 13.02 5.62
CA GLN A 145 4.77 13.96 5.82
C GLN A 145 5.31 14.38 4.46
N LEU A 146 5.45 15.69 4.26
CA LEU A 146 5.86 16.29 3.00
C LEU A 146 7.08 17.19 3.19
N ASN A 147 8.05 17.10 2.28
CA ASN A 147 9.22 17.96 2.24
C ASN A 147 9.61 18.27 0.78
N SER A 148 10.47 19.27 0.61
CA SER A 148 11.26 19.48 -0.60
C SER A 148 12.74 19.42 -0.25
N ILE A 149 13.46 18.51 -0.89
CA ILE A 149 14.89 18.29 -0.68
C ILE A 149 15.76 19.04 -1.68
N GLY A 150 15.18 19.94 -2.48
CA GLY A 150 15.86 20.69 -3.52
C GLY A 150 16.27 19.83 -4.72
N ASP A 151 16.97 20.44 -5.65
CA ASP A 151 17.49 19.84 -6.88
C ASP A 151 19.02 20.03 -6.99
N PRO A 152 19.68 19.55 -8.04
CA PRO A 152 21.13 19.72 -8.23
C PRO A 152 21.63 21.18 -8.22
N VAL A 153 20.73 22.16 -8.37
CA VAL A 153 21.11 23.58 -8.34
C VAL A 153 21.25 24.09 -6.90
N CYS A 154 20.31 23.80 -6.02
CA CYS A 154 20.28 24.36 -4.67
C CYS A 154 20.76 23.38 -3.58
N ARG A 155 20.66 22.06 -3.80
CA ARG A 155 21.04 21.06 -2.80
C ARG A 155 22.51 21.09 -2.40
N PRO A 156 23.51 21.31 -3.31
CA PRO A 156 24.93 21.33 -2.90
C PRO A 156 25.23 22.35 -1.81
N ALA A 157 24.75 23.58 -1.96
CA ALA A 157 24.95 24.63 -0.97
C ALA A 157 24.28 24.28 0.39
N TYR A 158 23.11 23.69 0.37
CA TYR A 158 22.44 23.20 1.58
C TYR A 158 23.24 22.08 2.27
N VAL A 159 23.75 21.11 1.48
CA VAL A 159 24.56 20.01 2.03
C VAL A 159 25.86 20.53 2.63
N GLU A 160 26.49 21.55 2.03
CA GLU A 160 27.69 22.19 2.57
C GLU A 160 27.39 22.88 3.94
N GLU A 161 26.30 23.65 4.01
CA GLU A 161 25.83 24.30 5.25
C GLU A 161 25.53 23.25 6.35
N LEU A 162 24.81 22.18 6.01
CA LEU A 162 24.48 21.09 6.92
C LEU A 162 25.74 20.37 7.41
N THR A 163 26.69 20.14 6.51
CA THR A 163 27.99 19.51 6.84
C THR A 163 28.77 20.38 7.80
N ALA A 164 28.85 21.69 7.55
CA ALA A 164 29.52 22.65 8.43
C ALA A 164 28.86 22.67 9.83
N TYR A 165 27.53 22.64 9.86
CA TYR A 165 26.77 22.56 11.11
C TYR A 165 27.13 21.32 11.93
N TYR A 166 27.07 20.12 11.33
CA TYR A 166 27.41 18.90 12.07
C TYR A 166 28.89 18.78 12.41
N ARG A 167 29.80 19.33 11.60
CA ARG A 167 31.22 19.40 11.95
C ARG A 167 31.49 20.25 13.19
N ALA A 168 30.79 21.36 13.35
CA ALA A 168 30.86 22.18 14.56
C ALA A 168 30.39 21.44 15.82
N HIS A 169 29.52 20.42 15.67
CA HIS A 169 28.98 19.59 16.75
C HIS A 169 29.54 18.17 16.74
N ALA A 170 30.66 17.91 16.06
CA ALA A 170 31.18 16.55 15.86
C ALA A 170 31.48 15.80 17.17
N ALA A 171 31.81 16.51 18.24
CA ALA A 171 32.04 15.91 19.54
C ALA A 171 30.76 15.31 20.17
N GLU A 172 29.60 15.83 19.81
CA GLU A 172 28.29 15.40 20.31
C GLU A 172 27.71 14.23 19.49
N LEU A 173 28.24 13.98 18.29
CA LEU A 173 27.78 12.91 17.41
C LEU A 173 28.29 11.54 17.88
N PRO A 174 27.41 10.52 17.97
CA PRO A 174 27.81 9.13 18.14
C PRO A 174 28.76 8.65 17.02
N PRO A 175 29.57 7.59 17.24
CA PRO A 175 30.53 7.11 16.24
C PRO A 175 29.93 6.80 14.87
N LEU A 176 28.71 6.22 14.84
CA LEU A 176 28.02 5.92 13.59
C LEU A 176 27.66 7.19 12.82
N GLU A 177 27.19 8.23 13.51
CA GLU A 177 26.77 9.48 12.87
C GLU A 177 27.99 10.30 12.42
N ARG A 178 29.10 10.20 13.12
CA ARG A 178 30.38 10.76 12.63
C ARG A 178 30.85 10.10 11.35
N ALA A 179 30.71 8.80 11.23
CA ALA A 179 31.02 8.10 9.97
C ALA A 179 30.08 8.51 8.83
N ARG A 180 28.80 8.74 9.13
CA ARG A 180 27.79 9.26 8.17
C ARG A 180 28.11 10.69 7.71
N LEU A 181 28.63 11.53 8.61
CA LEU A 181 29.01 12.91 8.30
C LEU A 181 30.02 12.99 7.13
N GLU A 182 30.96 12.07 7.07
CA GLU A 182 31.98 12.05 6.00
C GLU A 182 31.48 11.46 4.69
N ARG A 183 30.40 10.66 4.71
CA ARG A 183 29.87 9.99 3.52
C ARG A 183 28.61 10.64 2.95
N ASN A 184 27.61 10.83 3.81
CA ASN A 184 26.33 11.42 3.45
C ASN A 184 25.69 12.09 4.67
N PRO A 185 25.93 13.39 4.89
CA PRO A 185 25.45 14.13 6.07
C PRO A 185 23.91 14.19 6.15
N LEU A 186 23.19 14.07 5.03
CA LEU A 186 21.73 14.02 5.01
C LEU A 186 21.18 12.84 5.83
N ARG A 187 21.94 11.74 5.92
CA ARG A 187 21.54 10.55 6.71
C ARG A 187 21.55 10.78 8.22
N ILE A 188 22.21 11.85 8.70
CA ILE A 188 22.18 12.20 10.13
C ILE A 188 20.80 12.76 10.49
N LEU A 189 20.13 13.46 9.59
CA LEU A 189 18.75 13.98 9.81
C LEU A 189 17.76 12.85 10.12
N ASP A 190 17.98 11.67 9.56
CA ASP A 190 17.16 10.47 9.79
C ASP A 190 17.65 9.62 10.99
N SER A 191 18.66 10.07 11.74
CA SER A 191 19.16 9.36 12.92
C SER A 191 18.15 9.36 14.05
N LYS A 192 18.07 8.23 14.73
CA LYS A 192 17.18 8.00 15.89
C LYS A 192 17.92 8.01 17.22
N ALA A 193 19.23 8.22 17.15
CA ALA A 193 19.97 8.37 18.38
C ALA A 193 19.43 9.59 19.15
N GLU A 194 19.00 9.39 20.38
CA GLU A 194 18.46 10.44 21.25
C GLU A 194 19.42 11.62 21.38
N ALA A 195 20.73 11.32 21.44
CA ALA A 195 21.79 12.32 21.45
C ALA A 195 21.82 13.26 20.22
N VAL A 196 21.23 12.82 19.09
CA VAL A 196 21.20 13.59 17.83
C VAL A 196 19.88 14.33 17.64
N ALA A 197 18.86 13.99 18.40
CA ALA A 197 17.51 14.55 18.23
C ALA A 197 17.47 16.08 18.40
N ALA A 198 18.18 16.60 19.43
CA ALA A 198 18.28 18.04 19.67
C ALA A 198 19.07 18.77 18.57
N LEU A 199 20.17 18.15 18.08
CA LEU A 199 20.97 18.67 16.97
C LEU A 199 20.13 18.71 15.69
N ASN A 200 19.40 17.65 15.39
CA ASN A 200 18.55 17.58 14.20
C ASN A 200 17.39 18.59 14.23
N ALA A 201 16.87 18.92 15.43
CA ALA A 201 15.83 19.94 15.57
C ALA A 201 16.35 21.35 15.24
N ALA A 202 17.63 21.64 15.53
CA ALA A 202 18.28 22.93 15.26
C ALA A 202 19.02 22.98 13.92
N ALA A 203 19.14 21.86 13.19
CA ALA A 203 19.88 21.78 11.95
C ALA A 203 19.23 22.65 10.84
N PRO A 204 20.04 23.17 9.89
CA PRO A 204 19.53 23.83 8.70
C PRO A 204 18.50 22.95 7.96
N LYS A 205 17.46 23.57 7.42
CA LYS A 205 16.37 22.88 6.74
C LYS A 205 16.44 23.08 5.24
N ALA A 206 16.29 22.01 4.46
CA ALA A 206 16.33 22.08 3.00
C ALA A 206 15.29 23.04 2.42
N ILE A 207 14.07 23.05 2.99
CA ILE A 207 12.98 23.90 2.51
C ILE A 207 13.26 25.41 2.65
N ASP A 208 14.19 25.81 3.52
CA ASP A 208 14.58 27.21 3.74
C ASP A 208 15.73 27.63 2.79
N ARG A 209 16.24 26.71 2.00
CA ARG A 209 17.42 26.87 1.10
C ARG A 209 17.12 26.54 -0.36
N LEU A 210 15.84 26.47 -0.72
CA LEU A 210 15.41 26.20 -2.09
C LEU A 210 15.75 27.37 -3.01
N CYS A 211 16.19 27.09 -4.24
CA CYS A 211 16.21 28.09 -5.29
C CYS A 211 14.78 28.48 -5.70
N ASP A 212 14.64 29.59 -6.42
CA ASP A 212 13.32 30.13 -6.83
C ASP A 212 12.47 29.07 -7.57
N ALA A 213 13.11 28.27 -8.45
CA ALA A 213 12.42 27.24 -9.20
C ALA A 213 11.89 26.12 -8.28
N CYS A 214 12.69 25.65 -7.31
CA CYS A 214 12.27 24.62 -6.35
C CYS A 214 11.22 25.17 -5.37
N ALA A 215 11.35 26.42 -4.93
CA ALA A 215 10.40 27.08 -4.06
C ALA A 215 9.04 27.25 -4.75
N ALA A 216 9.02 27.72 -6.01
CA ALA A 216 7.82 27.85 -6.82
C ALA A 216 7.15 26.48 -7.07
N HIS A 217 7.95 25.46 -7.41
CA HIS A 217 7.43 24.09 -7.60
C HIS A 217 6.78 23.58 -6.31
N PHE A 218 7.46 23.69 -5.16
CA PHE A 218 6.95 23.21 -3.88
C PHE A 218 5.69 23.98 -3.43
N ALA A 219 5.65 25.30 -3.68
CA ALA A 219 4.45 26.09 -3.45
C ALA A 219 3.28 25.60 -4.32
N GLY A 220 3.53 25.26 -5.58
CA GLY A 220 2.55 24.66 -6.50
C GLY A 220 2.01 23.33 -6.00
N VAL A 221 2.90 22.40 -5.56
CA VAL A 221 2.47 21.11 -4.97
C VAL A 221 1.52 21.34 -3.79
N ARG A 222 1.88 22.23 -2.86
CA ARG A 222 1.07 22.54 -1.68
C ARG A 222 -0.27 23.15 -2.05
N ALA A 223 -0.29 24.05 -3.03
CA ALA A 223 -1.53 24.68 -3.52
C ALA A 223 -2.48 23.64 -4.13
N HIS A 224 -1.96 22.69 -4.93
CA HIS A 224 -2.75 21.61 -5.50
C HIS A 224 -3.27 20.64 -4.43
N LEU A 225 -2.43 20.22 -3.47
CA LEU A 225 -2.88 19.37 -2.36
C LEU A 225 -3.98 20.04 -1.54
N HIS A 226 -3.86 21.32 -1.28
CA HIS A 226 -4.91 22.09 -0.61
C HIS A 226 -6.22 22.10 -1.41
N ALA A 227 -6.15 22.36 -2.72
CA ALA A 227 -7.32 22.35 -3.59
C ALA A 227 -7.98 20.97 -3.70
N LEU A 228 -7.20 19.90 -3.58
CA LEU A 228 -7.67 18.50 -3.56
C LEU A 228 -8.14 18.04 -2.17
N ASN A 229 -8.06 18.91 -1.14
CA ASN A 229 -8.35 18.57 0.26
C ASN A 229 -7.55 17.36 0.77
N VAL A 230 -6.29 17.25 0.37
CA VAL A 230 -5.36 16.23 0.87
C VAL A 230 -4.59 16.82 2.06
N PRO A 231 -4.82 16.35 3.30
CA PRO A 231 -4.10 16.84 4.45
C PRO A 231 -2.65 16.33 4.45
N TYR A 232 -1.72 17.18 4.81
CA TYR A 232 -0.31 16.83 4.97
C TYR A 232 0.32 17.63 6.11
N MET A 233 1.46 17.15 6.59
CA MET A 233 2.30 17.84 7.56
C MET A 233 3.67 18.10 6.93
N LEU A 234 4.20 19.31 7.10
CA LEU A 234 5.58 19.60 6.69
C LEU A 234 6.55 18.94 7.67
N GLU A 235 7.46 18.13 7.15
CA GLU A 235 8.57 17.55 7.92
C GLU A 235 9.91 17.90 7.25
N PRO A 236 10.52 19.02 7.63
CA PRO A 236 11.75 19.51 7.00
C PRO A 236 12.96 18.58 7.13
N ARG A 237 12.91 17.64 8.07
CA ARG A 237 13.97 16.63 8.27
C ARG A 237 13.77 15.39 7.41
N LEU A 238 12.61 15.26 6.74
CA LEU A 238 12.33 14.13 5.88
C LEU A 238 13.35 14.08 4.75
N VAL A 239 14.16 13.03 4.75
CA VAL A 239 15.04 12.61 3.66
C VAL A 239 14.68 11.19 3.26
N ARG A 240 14.93 10.82 2.02
CA ARG A 240 14.61 9.48 1.52
C ARG A 240 15.82 8.57 1.55
N GLY A 241 15.56 7.27 1.67
CA GLY A 241 16.58 6.23 1.72
C GLY A 241 17.34 5.99 0.40
N LEU A 242 16.95 6.64 -0.70
CA LEU A 242 17.50 6.48 -2.03
C LEU A 242 17.99 7.85 -2.52
N ASP A 243 19.14 7.88 -3.16
CA ASP A 243 19.83 9.14 -3.49
C ASP A 243 19.30 9.82 -4.78
N TYR A 244 18.49 9.13 -5.57
CA TYR A 244 17.94 9.68 -6.81
C TYR A 244 16.85 10.75 -6.62
N TYR A 245 16.30 10.89 -5.41
CA TYR A 245 15.21 11.83 -5.19
C TYR A 245 15.64 13.29 -5.35
N THR A 246 14.74 14.09 -5.94
CA THR A 246 14.87 15.53 -6.13
C THR A 246 13.56 16.21 -5.73
N ARG A 247 13.61 17.49 -5.35
CA ARG A 247 12.42 18.31 -5.05
C ARG A 247 11.46 17.65 -4.07
N THR A 248 10.28 17.22 -4.53
CA THR A 248 9.21 16.65 -3.69
C THR A 248 9.62 15.30 -3.10
N ALA A 249 9.47 15.16 -1.78
CA ALA A 249 9.60 13.91 -1.04
C ALA A 249 8.46 13.78 -0.04
N PHE A 250 7.89 12.58 0.11
CA PHE A 250 6.84 12.34 1.09
C PHE A 250 6.92 10.93 1.67
N GLU A 251 6.38 10.78 2.87
CA GLU A 251 6.18 9.50 3.56
C GLU A 251 4.82 9.46 4.21
N VAL A 252 4.26 8.25 4.35
CA VAL A 252 2.93 8.04 4.94
C VAL A 252 3.06 7.15 6.17
N TYR A 253 2.43 7.60 7.25
CA TYR A 253 2.44 6.93 8.55
C TYR A 253 1.02 6.73 9.06
N PRO A 254 0.71 5.61 9.75
CA PRO A 254 -0.51 5.53 10.56
C PRO A 254 -0.46 6.56 11.68
N VAL A 255 -1.60 7.16 12.02
CA VAL A 255 -1.69 8.07 13.19
C VAL A 255 -1.28 7.32 14.46
N GLY A 256 -0.47 7.96 15.31
CA GLY A 256 0.04 7.37 16.54
C GLY A 256 1.21 6.40 16.36
N ALA A 257 1.68 6.15 15.14
CA ALA A 257 2.86 5.34 14.89
C ALA A 257 4.13 6.07 15.34
N VAL A 258 4.94 5.38 16.12
CA VAL A 258 6.20 5.91 16.68
C VAL A 258 7.38 5.20 16.02
N GLY A 259 8.29 5.96 15.44
CA GLY A 259 9.55 5.46 14.96
C GLY A 259 9.63 5.21 13.43
N GLN A 260 10.87 5.00 12.92
CA GLN A 260 11.22 4.94 11.49
C GLN A 260 10.62 3.78 10.72
N GLN A 261 10.32 2.70 11.42
CA GLN A 261 9.82 1.47 10.80
C GLN A 261 8.32 1.51 10.55
N SER A 262 7.70 2.61 10.94
CA SER A 262 6.25 2.79 10.88
C SER A 262 5.74 3.41 9.58
N ALA A 263 6.62 3.94 8.71
CA ALA A 263 6.20 4.37 7.38
C ALA A 263 5.63 3.20 6.59
N ILE A 264 4.38 3.34 6.13
CA ILE A 264 3.67 2.32 5.36
C ILE A 264 3.80 2.53 3.85
N GLY A 265 4.39 3.65 3.44
CA GLY A 265 4.72 3.97 2.07
C GLY A 265 5.35 5.34 1.97
N GLY A 266 5.74 5.71 0.77
CA GLY A 266 6.29 7.02 0.47
C GLY A 266 6.88 7.08 -0.91
N GLY A 267 7.22 8.27 -1.35
CA GLY A 267 7.68 8.53 -2.69
C GLY A 267 8.34 9.88 -2.85
N GLY A 268 8.43 10.31 -4.07
CA GLY A 268 8.97 11.60 -4.42
C GLY A 268 9.41 11.69 -5.87
N ARG A 269 9.94 12.84 -6.25
CA ARG A 269 10.41 13.16 -7.60
C ARG A 269 11.85 12.69 -7.80
N TYR A 270 12.16 12.23 -9.02
CA TYR A 270 13.48 11.68 -9.39
C TYR A 270 13.92 12.12 -10.81
N ASP A 271 14.03 13.42 -11.02
CA ASP A 271 14.24 14.01 -12.36
C ASP A 271 15.53 13.57 -13.08
N GLY A 272 16.55 13.07 -12.35
CA GLY A 272 17.81 12.60 -12.91
C GLY A 272 17.86 11.09 -13.26
N LEU A 273 16.91 10.29 -12.80
CA LEU A 273 17.03 8.83 -12.87
C LEU A 273 17.00 8.28 -14.31
N VAL A 274 16.17 8.86 -15.19
CA VAL A 274 16.08 8.43 -16.59
C VAL A 274 17.42 8.64 -17.31
N GLU A 275 18.10 9.75 -17.03
CA GLU A 275 19.43 10.06 -17.60
C GLU A 275 20.50 9.11 -17.05
N LEU A 276 20.51 8.83 -15.76
CA LEU A 276 21.42 7.87 -15.11
C LEU A 276 21.32 6.46 -15.73
N LEU A 277 20.14 6.08 -16.20
CA LEU A 277 19.90 4.81 -16.86
C LEU A 277 20.04 4.87 -18.39
N GLY A 278 20.66 5.94 -18.93
CA GLY A 278 21.04 6.07 -20.34
C GLY A 278 19.95 6.68 -21.23
N GLY A 279 18.88 7.23 -20.65
CA GLY A 279 17.86 7.97 -21.39
C GLY A 279 18.22 9.45 -21.58
N LYS A 280 17.29 10.21 -22.16
CA LYS A 280 17.39 11.68 -22.16
C LYS A 280 16.91 12.22 -20.81
N PRO A 281 17.39 13.39 -20.36
CA PRO A 281 16.85 14.05 -19.18
C PRO A 281 15.31 14.10 -19.24
N THR A 282 14.66 13.43 -18.33
CA THR A 282 13.20 13.28 -18.29
C THR A 282 12.77 13.25 -16.83
N PRO A 283 11.87 14.16 -16.41
CA PRO A 283 11.39 14.18 -15.04
C PRO A 283 10.52 12.96 -14.72
N GLY A 284 10.53 12.58 -13.46
CA GLY A 284 9.70 11.49 -12.97
C GLY A 284 9.33 11.67 -11.51
N ILE A 285 8.19 11.13 -11.16
CA ILE A 285 7.70 11.05 -9.77
C ILE A 285 6.94 9.76 -9.56
N GLY A 286 7.06 9.17 -8.39
CA GLY A 286 6.35 7.96 -8.03
C GLY A 286 6.28 7.71 -6.55
N PHE A 287 5.64 6.61 -6.17
CA PHE A 287 5.63 6.10 -4.81
C PHE A 287 5.72 4.58 -4.78
N GLY A 288 6.21 4.07 -3.64
CA GLY A 288 6.12 2.67 -3.26
C GLY A 288 5.40 2.51 -1.92
N ILE A 289 4.39 1.66 -1.88
CA ILE A 289 3.61 1.30 -0.69
C ILE A 289 3.86 -0.16 -0.35
N GLY A 290 4.39 -0.42 0.85
CA GLY A 290 4.61 -1.78 1.33
C GLY A 290 3.30 -2.43 1.78
N LEU A 291 2.75 -3.35 0.97
CA LEU A 291 1.46 -3.97 1.24
C LEU A 291 1.45 -4.79 2.54
N ASP A 292 2.56 -5.44 2.89
CA ASP A 292 2.71 -6.15 4.16
C ASP A 292 2.58 -5.19 5.36
N ARG A 293 3.12 -3.97 5.25
CA ARG A 293 3.00 -2.94 6.29
C ARG A 293 1.59 -2.39 6.38
N VAL A 294 0.91 -2.26 5.25
CA VAL A 294 -0.51 -1.86 5.20
C VAL A 294 -1.37 -2.92 5.90
N LEU A 295 -1.11 -4.21 5.68
CA LEU A 295 -1.82 -5.29 6.39
C LEU A 295 -1.63 -5.21 7.90
N LEU A 296 -0.40 -5.00 8.38
CA LEU A 296 -0.12 -4.82 9.80
C LEU A 296 -0.82 -3.58 10.37
N ALA A 297 -0.87 -2.49 9.61
CA ALA A 297 -1.58 -1.28 10.03
C ALA A 297 -3.09 -1.48 10.10
N LEU A 298 -3.69 -2.19 9.13
CA LEU A 298 -5.11 -2.58 9.15
C LEU A 298 -5.44 -3.47 10.34
N GLU A 299 -4.58 -4.44 10.65
CA GLU A 299 -4.71 -5.31 11.81
C GLU A 299 -4.64 -4.52 13.11
N ALA A 300 -3.65 -3.61 13.25
CA ALA A 300 -3.51 -2.74 14.41
C ALA A 300 -4.72 -1.79 14.58
N ALA A 301 -5.28 -1.29 13.49
CA ALA A 301 -6.49 -0.47 13.46
C ALA A 301 -7.79 -1.30 13.64
N ARG A 302 -7.69 -2.63 13.75
CA ARG A 302 -8.83 -3.56 13.86
C ARG A 302 -9.84 -3.41 12.72
N VAL A 303 -9.37 -3.07 11.52
CA VAL A 303 -10.21 -3.03 10.33
C VAL A 303 -10.58 -4.46 9.98
N ALA A 304 -11.87 -4.76 9.97
CA ALA A 304 -12.37 -6.09 9.64
C ALA A 304 -11.96 -6.48 8.20
N ALA A 305 -11.32 -7.64 8.06
CA ALA A 305 -11.14 -8.21 6.75
C ALA A 305 -12.52 -8.63 6.20
N PRO A 306 -12.90 -8.23 4.97
CA PRO A 306 -14.11 -8.81 4.37
C PRO A 306 -13.90 -10.31 4.23
N GLU A 307 -14.94 -11.07 4.43
CA GLU A 307 -14.97 -12.52 4.18
C GLU A 307 -14.85 -12.78 2.66
N GLU A 308 -13.65 -12.74 2.14
CA GLU A 308 -13.36 -13.10 0.74
C GLU A 308 -13.19 -14.61 0.64
N GLY A 309 -13.81 -15.22 -0.37
CA GLY A 309 -13.68 -16.66 -0.67
C GLY A 309 -14.68 -17.57 0.04
N THR A 310 -15.59 -17.03 0.85
CA THR A 310 -16.68 -17.81 1.42
C THR A 310 -17.66 -18.22 0.32
N PRO A 311 -17.97 -19.51 0.14
CA PRO A 311 -18.94 -19.93 -0.86
C PRO A 311 -20.32 -19.40 -0.49
N VAL A 312 -20.98 -18.72 -1.44
CA VAL A 312 -22.38 -18.27 -1.24
C VAL A 312 -23.27 -19.45 -0.93
N ALA A 313 -23.03 -20.60 -1.59
CA ALA A 313 -23.81 -21.80 -1.38
C ALA A 313 -22.96 -23.08 -1.39
N VAL A 314 -23.35 -24.03 -0.57
CA VAL A 314 -22.84 -25.42 -0.60
C VAL A 314 -23.95 -26.37 -1.01
N VAL A 315 -23.73 -27.13 -2.08
CA VAL A 315 -24.69 -28.15 -2.54
C VAL A 315 -24.43 -29.45 -1.80
N VAL A 316 -25.40 -29.89 -1.06
CA VAL A 316 -25.35 -31.06 -0.16
C VAL A 316 -26.43 -32.09 -0.49
N GLY A 317 -26.27 -33.32 -0.07
CA GLY A 317 -27.25 -34.40 -0.24
C GLY A 317 -26.77 -35.65 0.51
N SER A 318 -27.72 -36.50 0.93
CA SER A 318 -27.42 -37.69 1.71
C SER A 318 -27.17 -38.95 0.87
N ASP A 319 -27.58 -38.96 -0.38
CA ASP A 319 -27.39 -40.09 -1.27
C ASP A 319 -26.03 -39.96 -2.02
N PRO A 320 -25.12 -40.97 -1.92
CA PRO A 320 -23.90 -41.01 -2.70
C PRO A 320 -24.15 -40.96 -4.22
N GLY A 321 -25.28 -41.52 -4.71
CA GLY A 321 -25.70 -41.45 -6.12
C GLY A 321 -25.93 -40.06 -6.64
N ASP A 322 -26.18 -39.07 -5.77
CA ASP A 322 -26.44 -37.68 -6.11
C ASP A 322 -25.18 -36.83 -6.34
N THR A 323 -23.97 -37.41 -6.21
CA THR A 323 -22.72 -36.67 -6.36
C THR A 323 -22.62 -35.95 -7.70
N LEU A 324 -22.97 -36.63 -8.79
CA LEU A 324 -22.99 -35.99 -10.13
C LEU A 324 -23.98 -34.84 -10.20
N THR A 325 -25.16 -34.98 -9.59
CA THR A 325 -26.17 -33.94 -9.57
C THR A 325 -25.74 -32.76 -8.73
N ARG A 326 -25.11 -33.01 -7.56
CA ARG A 326 -24.48 -31.94 -6.72
C ARG A 326 -23.45 -31.16 -7.51
N LEU A 327 -22.58 -31.85 -8.28
CA LEU A 327 -21.60 -31.20 -9.14
C LEU A 327 -22.28 -30.36 -10.24
N ARG A 328 -23.30 -30.89 -10.92
CA ARG A 328 -24.01 -30.18 -11.99
C ARG A 328 -24.68 -28.90 -11.47
N ILE A 329 -25.34 -28.96 -10.30
CA ILE A 329 -25.97 -27.79 -9.68
C ILE A 329 -24.89 -26.76 -9.28
N ALA A 330 -23.81 -27.21 -8.64
CA ALA A 330 -22.72 -26.29 -8.25
C ALA A 330 -22.08 -25.66 -9.48
N THR A 331 -21.91 -26.39 -10.58
CA THR A 331 -21.37 -25.86 -11.83
C THR A 331 -22.32 -24.83 -12.42
N ALA A 332 -23.62 -25.13 -12.50
CA ALA A 332 -24.59 -24.14 -13.00
C ALA A 332 -24.64 -22.84 -12.16
N LEU A 333 -24.44 -22.93 -10.84
CA LEU A 333 -24.33 -21.75 -9.99
C LEU A 333 -23.03 -20.96 -10.29
N ARG A 334 -21.89 -21.64 -10.52
CA ARG A 334 -20.64 -21.00 -10.90
C ARG A 334 -20.71 -20.32 -12.28
N ASP A 335 -21.38 -20.97 -13.24
CA ASP A 335 -21.63 -20.39 -14.58
C ASP A 335 -22.49 -19.12 -14.49
N ALA A 336 -23.34 -19.02 -13.47
CA ALA A 336 -24.10 -17.82 -13.14
C ALA A 336 -23.29 -16.78 -12.30
N GLY A 337 -21.97 -16.99 -12.10
CA GLY A 337 -21.09 -16.08 -11.36
C GLY A 337 -21.18 -16.19 -9.82
N LEU A 338 -21.85 -17.22 -9.30
CA LEU A 338 -21.98 -17.43 -7.84
C LEU A 338 -20.85 -18.34 -7.33
N ALA A 339 -20.27 -17.98 -6.18
CA ALA A 339 -19.35 -18.87 -5.48
C ALA A 339 -20.13 -20.06 -4.90
N ALA A 340 -19.97 -21.25 -5.46
CA ALA A 340 -20.66 -22.45 -5.05
C ALA A 340 -19.72 -23.66 -4.94
N ARG A 341 -19.92 -24.47 -3.89
CA ARG A 341 -19.20 -25.70 -3.65
C ARG A 341 -20.17 -26.91 -3.63
N ALA A 342 -19.74 -28.04 -4.18
CA ALA A 342 -20.46 -29.30 -4.00
C ALA A 342 -19.78 -30.11 -2.88
N GLU A 343 -20.54 -30.68 -1.98
CA GLU A 343 -20.05 -31.68 -1.06
C GLU A 343 -19.89 -33.02 -1.82
N LEU A 344 -18.69 -33.53 -1.85
CA LEU A 344 -18.33 -34.74 -2.65
C LEU A 344 -18.18 -36.00 -1.79
N GLY A 345 -18.13 -35.84 -0.47
CA GLY A 345 -17.96 -36.96 0.46
C GLY A 345 -19.29 -37.65 0.79
N GLU A 346 -19.17 -38.83 1.40
CA GLU A 346 -20.31 -39.68 1.84
C GLU A 346 -20.76 -39.34 3.27
N ARG A 347 -20.53 -38.11 3.74
CA ARG A 347 -20.94 -37.70 5.08
C ARG A 347 -22.46 -37.61 5.18
N LYS A 348 -22.98 -37.93 6.35
CA LYS A 348 -24.41 -37.69 6.66
C LYS A 348 -24.76 -36.22 6.46
N LEU A 349 -25.96 -35.92 5.96
CA LEU A 349 -26.44 -34.57 5.63
C LEU A 349 -26.20 -33.57 6.76
N GLY A 350 -26.48 -33.93 8.02
CA GLY A 350 -26.26 -33.05 9.18
C GLY A 350 -24.80 -32.63 9.30
N LYS A 351 -23.84 -33.54 9.03
CA LYS A 351 -22.41 -33.21 9.06
C LYS A 351 -21.95 -32.36 7.88
N GLN A 352 -22.59 -32.49 6.73
CA GLN A 352 -22.35 -31.63 5.58
C GLN A 352 -22.83 -30.18 5.87
N LEU A 353 -24.02 -30.03 6.48
CA LEU A 353 -24.57 -28.74 6.89
C LEU A 353 -23.71 -28.07 7.98
N GLU A 354 -23.27 -28.83 9.00
CA GLU A 354 -22.34 -28.32 10.02
C GLU A 354 -21.02 -27.83 9.41
N ALA A 355 -20.49 -28.57 8.43
CA ALA A 355 -19.27 -28.19 7.73
C ALA A 355 -19.48 -26.93 6.89
N ALA A 356 -20.59 -26.85 6.15
CA ALA A 356 -20.94 -25.67 5.36
C ALA A 356 -21.04 -24.40 6.21
N ALA A 357 -21.73 -24.49 7.35
CA ALA A 357 -21.87 -23.36 8.28
C ALA A 357 -20.52 -22.95 8.89
N ARG A 358 -19.67 -23.92 9.27
CA ARG A 358 -18.33 -23.65 9.81
C ARG A 358 -17.39 -22.99 8.80
N ASP A 359 -17.55 -23.35 7.51
CA ASP A 359 -16.80 -22.72 6.41
C ASP A 359 -17.39 -21.36 6.01
N GLY A 360 -18.38 -20.83 6.73
CA GLY A 360 -18.98 -19.53 6.49
C GLY A 360 -19.92 -19.46 5.29
N ALA A 361 -20.39 -20.61 4.74
CA ALA A 361 -21.38 -20.58 3.66
C ALA A 361 -22.68 -19.93 4.13
N HIS A 362 -23.26 -19.05 3.30
CA HIS A 362 -24.52 -18.39 3.65
C HIS A 362 -25.72 -19.32 3.44
N PHE A 363 -25.65 -20.17 2.41
CA PHE A 363 -26.75 -21.04 2.01
C PHE A 363 -26.29 -22.49 1.82
N ALA A 364 -27.22 -23.42 2.09
CA ALA A 364 -27.10 -24.80 1.65
C ALA A 364 -28.20 -25.14 0.64
N VAL A 365 -27.80 -25.72 -0.50
CA VAL A 365 -28.71 -26.28 -1.49
C VAL A 365 -28.78 -27.77 -1.22
N ILE A 366 -29.89 -28.22 -0.70
CA ILE A 366 -30.08 -29.63 -0.30
C ILE A 366 -30.80 -30.39 -1.41
N ILE A 367 -30.16 -31.45 -1.86
CA ILE A 367 -30.75 -32.40 -2.82
C ILE A 367 -31.49 -33.48 -2.02
N GLY A 368 -32.74 -33.68 -2.32
CA GLY A 368 -33.61 -34.68 -1.77
C GLY A 368 -34.63 -35.20 -2.79
N ASP A 369 -35.68 -35.87 -2.34
CA ASP A 369 -36.71 -36.46 -3.19
C ASP A 369 -37.44 -35.44 -4.10
N GLU A 370 -37.45 -34.18 -3.69
CA GLU A 370 -38.05 -33.06 -4.44
C GLU A 370 -37.35 -32.78 -5.78
N LEU A 371 -36.14 -33.30 -5.94
CA LEU A 371 -35.41 -33.16 -7.20
C LEU A 371 -36.12 -33.82 -8.39
N SER A 372 -36.83 -34.92 -8.14
CA SER A 372 -37.66 -35.58 -9.17
C SER A 372 -38.75 -34.66 -9.73
N GLY A 373 -39.22 -33.72 -8.92
CA GLY A 373 -40.11 -32.64 -9.32
C GLY A 373 -39.41 -31.35 -9.80
N GLY A 374 -38.11 -31.39 -10.01
CA GLY A 374 -37.32 -30.22 -10.48
C GLY A 374 -37.04 -29.18 -9.39
N HIS A 375 -37.16 -29.54 -8.11
CA HIS A 375 -36.95 -28.64 -6.98
C HIS A 375 -35.79 -29.09 -6.09
N VAL A 376 -35.18 -28.14 -5.40
CA VAL A 376 -34.20 -28.37 -4.32
C VAL A 376 -34.64 -27.59 -3.09
N GLN A 377 -34.15 -27.98 -1.92
CA GLN A 377 -34.35 -27.19 -0.72
C GLN A 377 -33.24 -26.18 -0.56
N LEU A 378 -33.58 -24.91 -0.51
CA LEU A 378 -32.63 -23.82 -0.21
C LEU A 378 -32.76 -23.48 1.27
N ARG A 379 -31.68 -23.69 2.00
CA ARG A 379 -31.60 -23.38 3.44
C ARG A 379 -30.66 -22.20 3.64
N ASP A 380 -31.16 -21.18 4.32
CA ASP A 380 -30.35 -20.11 4.89
C ASP A 380 -29.69 -20.62 6.17
N LEU A 381 -28.36 -20.62 6.21
CA LEU A 381 -27.59 -21.21 7.31
C LEU A 381 -27.53 -20.29 8.54
N GLU A 382 -27.67 -18.98 8.33
CA GLU A 382 -27.68 -17.98 9.40
C GLU A 382 -29.11 -17.88 10.03
N ALA A 383 -30.12 -17.64 9.18
CA ALA A 383 -31.49 -17.53 9.63
C ALA A 383 -32.14 -18.88 10.02
N GLY A 384 -31.54 -20.00 9.62
CA GLY A 384 -32.06 -21.35 9.85
C GLY A 384 -33.34 -21.69 9.07
N THR A 385 -33.78 -20.82 8.16
CA THR A 385 -34.99 -21.03 7.35
C THR A 385 -34.71 -21.89 6.12
N GLN A 386 -35.73 -22.64 5.68
CA GLN A 386 -35.61 -23.54 4.53
C GLN A 386 -36.87 -23.47 3.67
N ARG A 387 -36.68 -23.49 2.34
CA ARG A 387 -37.80 -23.47 1.37
C ARG A 387 -37.45 -24.24 0.10
N ALA A 388 -38.48 -24.77 -0.56
CA ALA A 388 -38.32 -25.38 -1.87
C ALA A 388 -38.12 -24.31 -2.96
N VAL A 389 -37.16 -24.54 -3.88
CA VAL A 389 -36.85 -23.63 -5.00
C VAL A 389 -36.71 -24.47 -6.27
N PRO A 390 -37.32 -24.05 -7.39
CA PRO A 390 -37.06 -24.71 -8.66
C PRO A 390 -35.59 -24.59 -9.08
N VAL A 391 -34.98 -25.68 -9.52
CA VAL A 391 -33.57 -25.70 -9.98
C VAL A 391 -33.35 -24.64 -11.06
N ALA A 392 -34.32 -24.44 -11.97
CA ALA A 392 -34.23 -23.47 -13.07
C ALA A 392 -34.12 -22.00 -12.60
N SER A 393 -34.58 -21.66 -11.40
CA SER A 393 -34.51 -20.31 -10.84
C SER A 393 -33.51 -20.17 -9.69
N LEU A 394 -32.83 -21.24 -9.31
CA LEU A 394 -31.98 -21.30 -8.11
C LEU A 394 -30.90 -20.23 -8.09
N ALA A 395 -30.20 -19.99 -9.22
CA ALA A 395 -29.16 -18.98 -9.30
C ALA A 395 -29.71 -17.56 -9.00
N ARG A 396 -30.84 -17.20 -9.59
CA ARG A 396 -31.51 -15.90 -9.35
C ARG A 396 -31.96 -15.74 -7.90
N GLU A 397 -32.51 -16.82 -7.32
CA GLU A 397 -32.96 -16.82 -5.92
C GLU A 397 -31.77 -16.64 -4.96
N LEU A 398 -30.65 -17.32 -5.21
CA LEU A 398 -29.41 -17.17 -4.44
C LEU A 398 -28.80 -15.78 -4.59
N GLU A 399 -28.76 -15.24 -5.82
CA GLU A 399 -28.26 -13.89 -6.06
C GLU A 399 -29.08 -12.85 -5.29
N ARG A 400 -30.40 -12.96 -5.34
CA ARG A 400 -31.30 -12.08 -4.60
C ARG A 400 -31.10 -12.19 -3.09
N ALA A 401 -31.04 -13.40 -2.56
CA ALA A 401 -30.82 -13.65 -1.14
C ALA A 401 -29.44 -13.13 -0.67
N SER A 402 -28.38 -13.33 -1.46
CA SER A 402 -27.04 -12.84 -1.15
C SER A 402 -26.96 -11.32 -1.09
N ARG A 403 -27.72 -10.59 -1.92
CA ARG A 403 -27.80 -9.12 -1.83
C ARG A 403 -28.42 -8.67 -0.52
N THR A 404 -29.43 -9.39 -0.01
CA THR A 404 -30.06 -9.08 1.27
C THR A 404 -29.10 -9.30 2.44
N HIS A 405 -28.29 -10.36 2.41
CA HIS A 405 -27.25 -10.62 3.39
C HIS A 405 -26.14 -9.53 3.40
N ARG A 406 -25.72 -9.05 2.24
CA ARG A 406 -24.70 -7.97 2.14
C ARG A 406 -25.19 -6.61 2.66
N HIS A 407 -26.49 -6.34 2.61
CA HIS A 407 -27.10 -5.09 3.09
C HIS A 407 -27.68 -5.18 4.50
N GLY A 408 -27.72 -6.38 5.09
CA GLY A 408 -28.33 -6.65 6.40
C GLY A 408 -27.35 -6.69 7.57
N LEU A 409 -26.08 -6.36 7.41
CA LEU A 409 -25.20 -6.11 8.55
C LEU A 409 -25.73 -4.90 9.32
N PRO A 410 -26.14 -5.01 10.59
CA PRO A 410 -26.54 -3.86 11.37
C PRO A 410 -25.36 -2.92 11.47
N ALA A 411 -25.57 -1.66 11.10
CA ALA A 411 -24.67 -0.59 11.46
C ALA A 411 -24.35 -0.77 12.95
N ALA A 412 -23.06 -0.90 13.28
CA ALA A 412 -22.61 -1.05 14.65
C ALA A 412 -23.38 -0.05 15.52
N SER A 413 -24.08 -0.54 16.52
CA SER A 413 -24.96 0.22 17.38
C SER A 413 -24.26 1.45 17.95
N ALA A 414 -24.63 2.60 17.44
CA ALA A 414 -24.44 3.87 18.11
C ALA A 414 -25.43 3.93 19.30
N THR A 415 -25.12 3.22 20.38
CA THR A 415 -25.86 3.30 21.64
C THR A 415 -24.88 3.20 22.79
N ALA A 416 -24.36 4.36 23.18
CA ALA A 416 -24.01 4.67 24.57
C ALA A 416 -23.46 6.10 24.67
N ALA A 417 -24.31 7.11 24.49
CA ALA A 417 -24.06 8.45 25.04
C ALA A 417 -25.37 9.22 25.15
N ALA A 418 -26.26 8.73 26.00
CA ALA A 418 -27.38 9.53 26.49
C ALA A 418 -27.60 9.18 27.96
N GLY A 419 -27.05 9.99 28.85
CA GLY A 419 -27.26 9.82 30.28
C GLY A 419 -26.21 10.58 31.12
N ALA A 420 -26.13 11.89 30.94
CA ALA A 420 -25.59 12.76 31.97
C ALA A 420 -26.61 13.89 32.16
N THR A 421 -27.42 13.67 33.17
CA THR A 421 -28.36 14.61 33.76
C THR A 421 -27.69 15.91 34.14
N THR A 422 -28.27 17.00 33.64
CA THR A 422 -28.14 18.35 34.17
C THR A 422 -28.49 18.42 35.64
N ASN A 423 -27.61 18.98 36.45
CA ASN A 423 -27.98 19.53 37.74
C ASN A 423 -27.60 21.02 37.72
N PRO A 424 -28.62 21.92 37.94
CA PRO A 424 -28.38 23.34 38.10
C PRO A 424 -28.16 23.70 39.59
N ASP A 425 -27.64 24.87 39.79
CA ASP A 425 -27.51 25.65 41.04
C ASP A 425 -26.29 25.33 41.91
N VAL A 426 -25.40 26.29 41.98
CA VAL A 426 -25.09 27.03 43.19
C VAL A 426 -24.50 28.40 42.82
N ASP A 427 -25.20 29.42 43.34
CA ASP A 427 -24.92 30.84 43.29
C ASP A 427 -23.59 31.31 43.93
N ALA A 428 -23.14 32.39 43.37
CA ALA A 428 -22.59 33.63 43.97
C ALA A 428 -22.01 33.64 45.41
N ASN A 429 -20.82 34.16 45.49
CA ASN A 429 -20.39 35.30 46.34
C ASN A 429 -18.89 35.19 46.60
N GLY A 430 -18.16 36.22 46.29
CA GLY A 430 -17.87 37.33 47.18
C GLY A 430 -16.42 37.45 47.41
N GLY A 431 -15.80 38.46 46.85
CA GLY A 431 -15.05 39.50 47.53
C GLY A 431 -13.69 39.19 48.17
N GLY A 432 -12.70 39.93 47.71
CA GLY A 432 -11.85 40.72 48.59
C GLY A 432 -10.49 40.17 48.99
N THR A 433 -9.56 40.76 48.48
CA THR A 433 -8.28 41.44 48.77
C THR A 433 -7.14 40.94 47.93
#